data_795b66da5c9f7af5d058e2c7a8adc250
#
_entry.id   795b66da5c9f7af5d058e2c7a8adc250
#
_cell.length_a   1.000
_cell.length_b   1.000
_cell.length_c   1.000
_cell.angle_alpha   90.00
_cell.angle_beta   90.00
_cell.angle_gamma   90.00
#
_symmetry.space_group_name_H-M   'P 1'
#
loop_
_entity.id
_entity.type
_entity.pdbx_description
1 polymer ?
#
loop_
_entity_poly.entity_id
_entity_poly.type
_entity_poly.pdbx_seq_one_letter_code
_entity_poly.pdbx_strand_id
1 'polypeptide(L)'
;QKAVREHGADIGLAFDGDADRCFVIDENGGAVTPSAIAAIVAEREIARARAAGEEQPAVIHNLITSKAVPELIEANGGRAVRTRVGHSFIKAVMASEHAVFGGEHSAHYYFKDFFNADTGMLAAMHVLAALGEQDGTLSDLMDRYDPYVASGEINSEIEDKAAAVDLSLIHI
;
A
#
# COMPACT_ATOMS: atom_id res chain seq x y z
N GLN A 1 -12.73 4.89 -13.23
CA GLN A 1 -12.60 3.89 -14.29
C GLN A 1 -13.14 4.39 -15.62
N LYS A 2 -14.46 4.67 -15.71
CA LYS A 2 -15.11 5.13 -16.95
C LYS A 2 -14.46 6.41 -17.51
N ALA A 3 -14.26 7.43 -16.65
CA ALA A 3 -13.67 8.70 -17.06
C ALA A 3 -12.25 8.56 -17.60
N VAL A 4 -11.42 7.67 -17.03
CA VAL A 4 -10.06 7.42 -17.55
C VAL A 4 -10.11 6.97 -19.01
N ARG A 5 -10.95 5.98 -19.31
CA ARG A 5 -11.11 5.47 -20.69
C ARG A 5 -11.72 6.50 -21.65
N GLU A 6 -12.71 7.28 -21.20
CA GLU A 6 -13.40 8.27 -22.03
C GLU A 6 -12.48 9.45 -22.40
N HIS A 7 -11.55 9.81 -21.53
CA HIS A 7 -10.63 10.92 -21.74
C HIS A 7 -9.23 10.49 -22.19
N GLY A 8 -8.96 9.18 -22.29
CA GLY A 8 -7.63 8.67 -22.65
C GLY A 8 -6.55 9.12 -21.66
N ALA A 9 -6.88 9.13 -20.37
CA ALA A 9 -5.94 9.56 -19.35
C ALA A 9 -4.95 8.45 -18.99
N ASP A 10 -3.69 8.80 -18.73
CA ASP A 10 -2.64 7.87 -18.35
C ASP A 10 -2.84 7.28 -16.95
N ILE A 11 -3.59 8.00 -16.09
CA ILE A 11 -3.88 7.64 -14.72
C ILE A 11 -5.20 8.27 -14.26
N GLY A 12 -5.92 7.58 -13.38
CA GLY A 12 -7.04 8.12 -12.63
C GLY A 12 -6.76 8.08 -11.14
N LEU A 13 -7.08 9.17 -10.45
CA LEU A 13 -6.96 9.27 -9.00
C LEU A 13 -8.34 9.51 -8.39
N ALA A 14 -8.71 8.73 -7.37
CA ALA A 14 -9.95 8.92 -6.64
C ALA A 14 -9.63 9.00 -5.14
N PHE A 15 -10.08 10.07 -4.53
CA PHE A 15 -9.96 10.32 -3.10
C PHE A 15 -11.31 10.15 -2.43
N ASP A 16 -11.31 9.80 -1.17
CA ASP A 16 -12.53 9.81 -0.35
C ASP A 16 -12.82 11.22 0.22
N GLY A 17 -13.76 11.32 1.17
CA GLY A 17 -14.33 12.61 1.57
C GLY A 17 -13.35 13.58 2.24
N ASP A 18 -12.34 13.07 2.92
CA ASP A 18 -11.27 13.85 3.61
C ASP A 18 -9.89 13.63 2.98
N ALA A 19 -9.82 12.86 1.89
CA ALA A 19 -8.63 12.60 1.09
C ALA A 19 -7.47 11.93 1.85
N ASP A 20 -7.77 11.19 2.92
CA ASP A 20 -6.80 10.36 3.62
C ASP A 20 -6.49 9.07 2.85
N ARG A 21 -7.40 8.63 1.95
CA ARG A 21 -7.22 7.51 1.02
C ARG A 21 -7.07 7.96 -0.42
N CYS A 22 -6.28 7.19 -1.17
CA CYS A 22 -6.14 7.35 -2.61
C CYS A 22 -6.29 6.01 -3.32
N PHE A 23 -7.25 5.92 -4.22
CA PHE A 23 -7.45 4.80 -5.14
C PHE A 23 -6.94 5.20 -6.52
N VAL A 24 -6.15 4.33 -7.11
CA VAL A 24 -5.49 4.57 -8.40
C VAL A 24 -6.12 3.69 -9.47
N ILE A 25 -6.31 4.25 -10.65
CA ILE A 25 -6.88 3.60 -11.82
C ILE A 25 -5.85 3.69 -12.95
N ASP A 26 -5.54 2.61 -13.62
CA ASP A 26 -4.64 2.58 -14.76
C ASP A 26 -5.30 3.14 -16.05
N GLU A 27 -4.52 3.30 -17.09
CA GLU A 27 -4.95 3.82 -18.39
C GLU A 27 -6.03 2.97 -19.08
N ASN A 28 -6.13 1.68 -18.73
CA ASN A 28 -7.14 0.76 -19.22
C ASN A 28 -8.46 0.84 -18.42
N GLY A 29 -8.45 1.62 -17.34
CA GLY A 29 -9.56 1.73 -16.39
C GLY A 29 -9.60 0.59 -15.38
N GLY A 30 -8.52 -0.18 -15.24
CA GLY A 30 -8.31 -1.16 -14.18
C GLY A 30 -8.02 -0.50 -12.85
N ALA A 31 -8.54 -1.06 -11.75
CA ALA A 31 -8.20 -0.59 -10.41
C ALA A 31 -6.85 -1.18 -9.99
N VAL A 32 -5.91 -0.30 -9.62
CA VAL A 32 -4.63 -0.71 -9.05
C VAL A 32 -4.83 -1.11 -7.59
N THR A 33 -4.23 -2.22 -7.17
CA THR A 33 -4.37 -2.67 -5.78
C THR A 33 -3.70 -1.70 -4.81
N PRO A 34 -4.31 -1.38 -3.67
CA PRO A 34 -3.67 -0.54 -2.66
C PRO A 34 -2.34 -1.09 -2.16
N SER A 35 -2.17 -2.42 -2.19
CA SER A 35 -0.89 -3.05 -1.86
C SER A 35 0.22 -2.69 -2.86
N ALA A 36 -0.08 -2.63 -4.16
CA ALA A 36 0.90 -2.21 -5.17
C ALA A 36 1.31 -0.75 -4.97
N ILE A 37 0.35 0.12 -4.64
CA ILE A 37 0.64 1.51 -4.31
C ILE A 37 1.51 1.61 -3.05
N ALA A 38 1.19 0.84 -2.00
CA ALA A 38 2.01 0.78 -0.78
C ALA A 38 3.44 0.32 -1.09
N ALA A 39 3.61 -0.63 -2.01
CA ALA A 39 4.93 -1.11 -2.45
C ALA A 39 5.73 -0.02 -3.19
N ILE A 40 5.10 0.70 -4.13
CA ILE A 40 5.73 1.84 -4.84
C ILE A 40 6.18 2.91 -3.85
N VAL A 41 5.31 3.33 -2.96
CA VAL A 41 5.62 4.39 -1.99
C VAL A 41 6.70 3.92 -1.03
N ALA A 42 6.64 2.67 -0.55
CA ALA A 42 7.66 2.09 0.32
C ALA A 42 9.06 2.12 -0.33
N GLU A 43 9.18 1.68 -1.59
CA GLU A 43 10.46 1.72 -2.32
C GLU A 43 11.04 3.14 -2.36
N ARG A 44 10.22 4.13 -2.68
CA ARG A 44 10.63 5.54 -2.79
C ARG A 44 11.02 6.13 -1.43
N GLU A 45 10.25 5.86 -0.39
CA GLU A 45 10.54 6.33 0.98
C GLU A 45 11.78 5.67 1.56
N ILE A 46 12.01 4.37 1.29
CA ILE A 46 13.25 3.66 1.65
C ILE A 46 14.44 4.30 0.94
N ALA A 47 14.35 4.54 -0.36
CA ALA A 47 15.44 5.17 -1.13
C ALA A 47 15.76 6.56 -0.58
N ARG A 48 14.76 7.37 -0.26
CA ARG A 48 14.91 8.71 0.33
C ARG A 48 15.58 8.65 1.71
N ALA A 49 15.13 7.75 2.59
CA ALA A 49 15.67 7.60 3.94
C ALA A 49 17.12 7.11 3.91
N ARG A 50 17.45 6.17 3.04
CA ARG A 50 18.82 5.68 2.86
C ARG A 50 19.74 6.75 2.31
N ALA A 51 19.28 7.59 1.38
CA ALA A 51 20.03 8.74 0.91
C ALA A 51 20.29 9.78 2.02
N ALA A 52 19.42 9.83 3.03
CA ALA A 52 19.61 10.65 4.23
C ALA A 52 20.50 9.98 5.31
N GLY A 53 20.99 8.76 5.07
CA GLY A 53 21.92 8.05 5.96
C GLY A 53 21.26 7.02 6.89
N GLU A 54 19.98 6.71 6.73
CA GLU A 54 19.30 5.64 7.46
C GLU A 54 19.65 4.29 6.83
N GLU A 55 20.35 3.40 7.56
CA GLU A 55 20.87 2.16 6.98
C GLU A 55 19.76 1.16 6.63
N GLN A 56 18.77 1.01 7.51
CA GLN A 56 17.65 0.06 7.35
C GLN A 56 16.32 0.69 7.77
N PRO A 57 15.71 1.56 6.93
CA PRO A 57 14.47 2.23 7.24
C PRO A 57 13.33 1.24 7.52
N ALA A 58 12.58 1.45 8.59
CA ALA A 58 11.42 0.63 8.89
C ALA A 58 10.20 1.09 8.08
N VAL A 59 9.46 0.12 7.56
CA VAL A 59 8.18 0.35 6.85
C VAL A 59 7.11 -0.56 7.43
N ILE A 60 5.98 0.03 7.77
CA ILE A 60 4.84 -0.68 8.35
C ILE A 60 3.92 -1.19 7.23
N HIS A 61 3.46 -2.43 7.38
CA HIS A 61 2.38 -2.98 6.56
C HIS A 61 1.41 -3.77 7.45
N ASN A 62 0.16 -3.91 7.03
CA ASN A 62 -0.82 -4.67 7.81
C ASN A 62 -0.92 -6.14 7.37
N LEU A 63 -1.69 -6.92 8.14
CA LEU A 63 -1.87 -8.37 7.93
C LEU A 63 -2.43 -8.76 6.57
N ILE A 64 -3.28 -7.91 5.98
CA ILE A 64 -3.98 -8.18 4.72
C ILE A 64 -3.27 -7.60 3.49
N THR A 65 -2.14 -6.94 3.70
CA THR A 65 -1.30 -6.43 2.61
C THR A 65 -0.71 -7.60 1.82
N SER A 66 -0.61 -7.47 0.50
CA SER A 66 0.01 -8.46 -0.37
C SER A 66 1.41 -8.83 0.12
N LYS A 67 1.79 -10.09 -0.04
CA LYS A 67 3.14 -10.61 0.27
C LYS A 67 4.23 -9.88 -0.51
N ALA A 68 3.92 -9.33 -1.68
CA ALA A 68 4.84 -8.51 -2.46
C ALA A 68 5.38 -7.30 -1.69
N VAL A 69 4.59 -6.71 -0.77
CA VAL A 69 4.98 -5.52 -0.02
C VAL A 69 6.18 -5.79 0.90
N PRO A 70 6.14 -6.73 1.87
CA PRO A 70 7.29 -7.01 2.71
C PRO A 70 8.50 -7.51 1.90
N GLU A 71 8.31 -8.33 0.88
CA GLU A 71 9.39 -8.81 0.02
C GLU A 71 10.12 -7.64 -0.68
N LEU A 72 9.37 -6.68 -1.20
CA LEU A 72 9.92 -5.50 -1.85
C LEU A 72 10.62 -4.57 -0.85
N ILE A 73 10.06 -4.38 0.35
CA ILE A 73 10.70 -3.60 1.41
C ILE A 73 12.08 -4.17 1.72
N GLU A 74 12.18 -5.49 1.93
CA GLU A 74 13.44 -6.17 2.26
C GLU A 74 14.42 -6.14 1.08
N ALA A 75 13.96 -6.36 -0.14
CA ALA A 75 14.77 -6.28 -1.36
C ALA A 75 15.40 -4.90 -1.58
N ASN A 76 14.75 -3.83 -1.13
CA ASN A 76 15.26 -2.45 -1.20
C ASN A 76 16.10 -2.03 0.03
N GLY A 77 16.36 -2.97 0.95
CA GLY A 77 17.17 -2.73 2.15
C GLY A 77 16.41 -2.03 3.28
N GLY A 78 15.11 -2.06 3.25
CA GLY A 78 14.25 -1.67 4.37
C GLY A 78 14.01 -2.83 5.34
N ARG A 79 13.31 -2.54 6.43
CA ARG A 79 12.85 -3.51 7.42
C ARG A 79 11.32 -3.52 7.43
N ALA A 80 10.73 -4.63 7.01
CA ALA A 80 9.28 -4.81 7.02
C ALA A 80 8.78 -5.06 8.45
N VAL A 81 7.81 -4.27 8.89
CA VAL A 81 7.18 -4.40 10.22
C VAL A 81 5.69 -4.62 10.04
N ARG A 82 5.24 -5.83 10.36
CA ARG A 82 3.84 -6.22 10.24
C ARG A 82 3.03 -5.81 11.46
N THR A 83 1.88 -5.19 11.23
CA THR A 83 0.91 -4.84 12.27
C THR A 83 -0.48 -5.39 11.96
N ARG A 84 -1.36 -5.39 12.96
CA ARG A 84 -2.77 -5.64 12.74
C ARG A 84 -3.44 -4.46 12.03
N VAL A 85 -4.60 -4.70 11.44
CA VAL A 85 -5.40 -3.69 10.76
C VAL A 85 -5.88 -2.61 11.75
N GLY A 86 -5.85 -1.36 11.33
CA GLY A 86 -6.40 -0.22 12.07
C GLY A 86 -5.42 0.95 12.23
N HIS A 87 -5.86 2.12 11.81
CA HIS A 87 -5.02 3.33 11.71
C HIS A 87 -4.39 3.77 13.04
N SER A 88 -5.09 3.63 14.17
CA SER A 88 -4.53 3.95 15.49
C SER A 88 -3.34 3.07 15.87
N PHE A 89 -3.33 1.80 15.46
CA PHE A 89 -2.22 0.88 15.72
C PHE A 89 -1.03 1.20 14.83
N ILE A 90 -1.27 1.50 13.56
CA ILE A 90 -0.19 1.86 12.62
C ILE A 90 0.56 3.09 13.10
N LYS A 91 -0.14 4.17 13.47
CA LYS A 91 0.47 5.40 13.98
C LYS A 91 1.33 5.15 15.22
N ALA A 92 0.85 4.32 16.15
CA ALA A 92 1.61 3.96 17.35
C ALA A 92 2.87 3.13 17.01
N VAL A 93 2.75 2.16 16.12
CA VAL A 93 3.88 1.33 15.67
C VAL A 93 4.87 2.15 14.85
N MET A 94 4.41 3.05 13.97
CA MET A 94 5.29 3.98 13.25
C MET A 94 6.14 4.80 14.21
N ALA A 95 5.55 5.33 15.27
CA ALA A 95 6.27 6.13 16.26
C ALA A 95 7.29 5.29 17.04
N SER A 96 6.92 4.08 17.49
CA SER A 96 7.83 3.21 18.27
C SER A 96 8.96 2.62 17.43
N GLU A 97 8.72 2.30 16.16
CA GLU A 97 9.69 1.72 15.24
C GLU A 97 10.48 2.79 14.44
N HIS A 98 10.15 4.06 14.64
CA HIS A 98 10.68 5.19 13.85
C HIS A 98 10.50 4.99 12.34
N ALA A 99 9.39 4.34 11.95
CA ALA A 99 9.16 3.96 10.58
C ALA A 99 8.99 5.18 9.66
N VAL A 100 9.55 5.09 8.46
CA VAL A 100 9.51 6.17 7.46
C VAL A 100 8.18 6.24 6.74
N PHE A 101 7.52 5.07 6.59
CA PHE A 101 6.26 4.91 5.87
C PHE A 101 5.43 3.77 6.48
N GLY A 102 4.12 3.85 6.29
CA GLY A 102 3.18 2.76 6.56
C GLY A 102 2.11 2.69 5.48
N GLY A 103 1.78 1.48 5.02
CA GLY A 103 0.76 1.26 3.99
C GLY A 103 -0.23 0.18 4.37
N GLU A 104 -1.51 0.41 4.04
CA GLU A 104 -2.59 -0.56 4.24
C GLU A 104 -3.24 -0.96 2.91
N HIS A 105 -3.79 -2.17 2.88
CA HIS A 105 -4.62 -2.61 1.75
C HIS A 105 -5.94 -1.83 1.63
N SER A 106 -6.32 -1.09 2.67
CA SER A 106 -7.47 -0.18 2.69
C SER A 106 -7.24 1.18 2.03
N ALA A 107 -6.06 1.37 1.40
CA ALA A 107 -5.62 2.61 0.73
C ALA A 107 -5.31 3.78 1.67
N HIS A 108 -4.97 3.52 2.94
CA HIS A 108 -4.36 4.50 3.82
C HIS A 108 -2.84 4.41 3.73
N TYR A 109 -2.19 5.57 3.62
CA TYR A 109 -0.74 5.69 3.43
C TYR A 109 -0.18 6.74 4.40
N TYR A 110 0.62 6.30 5.35
CA TYR A 110 1.13 7.07 6.49
C TYR A 110 2.58 7.48 6.25
N PHE A 111 2.92 8.74 6.51
CA PHE A 111 4.25 9.29 6.27
C PHE A 111 4.85 9.87 7.54
N LYS A 112 6.11 9.51 7.84
CA LYS A 112 6.87 10.05 8.97
C LYS A 112 6.91 11.59 8.93
N ASP A 113 7.20 12.15 7.77
CA ASP A 113 7.34 13.59 7.59
C ASP A 113 6.00 14.33 7.52
N PHE A 114 4.89 13.60 7.53
CA PHE A 114 3.55 14.13 7.68
C PHE A 114 2.95 13.72 9.03
N PHE A 115 3.70 13.92 10.11
CA PHE A 115 3.26 13.68 11.50
C PHE A 115 2.86 12.22 11.79
N ASN A 116 3.39 11.24 11.07
CA ASN A 116 2.92 9.86 11.04
C ASN A 116 1.42 9.74 10.71
N ALA A 117 0.87 10.75 10.03
CA ALA A 117 -0.52 10.75 9.60
C ALA A 117 -0.65 10.20 8.18
N ASP A 118 -1.84 9.73 7.88
CA ASP A 118 -2.22 9.26 6.56
C ASP A 118 -2.61 10.44 5.66
N THR A 119 -2.25 10.30 4.39
CA THR A 119 -2.63 11.24 3.34
C THR A 119 -2.58 10.57 1.97
N GLY A 120 -3.73 10.46 1.33
CA GLY A 120 -3.83 9.95 -0.04
C GLY A 120 -3.14 10.86 -1.06
N MET A 121 -3.06 12.16 -0.77
CA MET A 121 -2.43 13.13 -1.69
C MET A 121 -0.93 12.87 -1.85
N LEU A 122 -0.19 12.62 -0.77
CA LEU A 122 1.24 12.28 -0.88
C LEU A 122 1.44 10.94 -1.60
N ALA A 123 0.60 9.94 -1.34
CA ALA A 123 0.65 8.67 -2.05
C ALA A 123 0.43 8.88 -3.56
N ALA A 124 -0.55 9.69 -3.96
CA ALA A 124 -0.78 10.06 -5.35
C ALA A 124 0.45 10.72 -5.99
N MET A 125 1.11 11.64 -5.29
CA MET A 125 2.33 12.30 -5.79
C MET A 125 3.48 11.31 -6.00
N HIS A 126 3.64 10.32 -5.12
CA HIS A 126 4.64 9.26 -5.30
C HIS A 126 4.36 8.39 -6.53
N VAL A 127 3.08 8.04 -6.76
CA VAL A 127 2.68 7.25 -7.93
C VAL A 127 2.89 8.03 -9.21
N LEU A 128 2.50 9.31 -9.25
CA LEU A 128 2.73 10.19 -10.40
C LEU A 128 4.22 10.35 -10.71
N ALA A 129 5.06 10.49 -9.67
CA ALA A 129 6.50 10.57 -9.86
C ALA A 129 7.06 9.25 -10.40
N ALA A 130 6.64 8.10 -9.86
CA ALA A 130 7.07 6.79 -10.34
C ALA A 130 6.66 6.54 -11.80
N LEU A 131 5.44 6.95 -12.17
CA LEU A 131 4.98 6.87 -13.57
C LEU A 131 5.79 7.76 -14.49
N GLY A 132 6.12 8.99 -14.05
CA GLY A 132 6.90 9.94 -14.86
C GLY A 132 8.40 9.62 -14.97
N GLU A 133 8.93 8.71 -14.19
CA GLU A 133 10.34 8.27 -14.20
C GLU A 133 10.59 7.11 -15.18
N GLN A 134 9.56 6.61 -15.86
CA GLN A 134 9.66 5.50 -16.81
C GLN A 134 8.90 5.80 -18.11
N ASP A 135 9.21 5.07 -19.18
CA ASP A 135 8.60 5.28 -20.52
C ASP A 135 7.34 4.44 -20.76
N GLY A 136 6.98 3.52 -19.82
CA GLY A 136 5.82 2.63 -19.94
C GLY A 136 4.52 3.24 -19.39
N THR A 137 3.46 2.45 -19.47
CA THR A 137 2.16 2.80 -18.91
C THR A 137 2.10 2.49 -17.40
N LEU A 138 1.02 2.91 -16.73
CA LEU A 138 0.82 2.55 -15.33
C LEU A 138 0.62 1.05 -15.15
N SER A 139 -0.10 0.39 -16.06
CA SER A 139 -0.27 -1.07 -16.02
C SER A 139 1.07 -1.81 -16.16
N ASP A 140 1.97 -1.35 -17.06
CA ASP A 140 3.32 -1.93 -17.18
C ASP A 140 4.12 -1.77 -15.86
N LEU A 141 3.98 -0.61 -15.21
CA LEU A 141 4.62 -0.36 -13.91
C LEU A 141 4.10 -1.33 -12.85
N MET A 142 2.79 -1.64 -12.85
CA MET A 142 2.17 -2.52 -11.85
C MET A 142 2.65 -3.97 -11.94
N ASP A 143 3.05 -4.48 -13.08
CA ASP A 143 3.57 -5.85 -13.23
C ASP A 143 4.72 -6.15 -12.26
N ARG A 144 5.49 -5.12 -11.91
CA ARG A 144 6.58 -5.23 -10.92
C ARG A 144 6.09 -5.27 -9.48
N TYR A 145 4.98 -4.59 -9.15
CA TYR A 145 4.54 -4.36 -7.78
C TYR A 145 3.37 -5.25 -7.35
N ASP A 146 2.72 -5.92 -8.29
CA ASP A 146 1.58 -6.84 -8.04
C ASP A 146 1.76 -8.20 -8.73
N PRO A 147 2.85 -8.95 -8.41
CA PRO A 147 3.19 -10.21 -9.09
C PRO A 147 2.29 -11.38 -8.68
N TYR A 148 1.42 -11.20 -7.68
CA TYR A 148 0.62 -12.29 -7.12
C TYR A 148 -0.84 -12.22 -7.57
N VAL A 149 -1.41 -13.38 -7.85
CA VAL A 149 -2.85 -13.49 -8.10
C VAL A 149 -3.60 -13.48 -6.77
N ALA A 150 -4.55 -12.56 -6.63
CA ALA A 150 -5.42 -12.48 -5.45
C ALA A 150 -6.73 -13.24 -5.69
N SER A 151 -7.18 -13.98 -4.69
CA SER A 151 -8.49 -14.66 -4.72
C SER A 151 -9.68 -13.68 -4.66
N GLY A 152 -9.41 -12.43 -4.31
CA GLY A 152 -10.45 -11.50 -3.90
C GLY A 152 -11.04 -11.86 -2.53
N GLU A 153 -12.07 -11.14 -2.14
CA GLU A 153 -12.80 -11.39 -0.89
C GLU A 153 -13.75 -12.58 -1.06
N ILE A 154 -13.58 -13.59 -0.22
CA ILE A 154 -14.45 -14.79 -0.20
C ILE A 154 -15.27 -14.76 1.08
N ASN A 155 -16.56 -14.45 0.95
CA ASN A 155 -17.50 -14.40 2.07
C ASN A 155 -18.24 -15.73 2.20
N SER A 156 -18.45 -16.17 3.45
CA SER A 156 -19.23 -17.37 3.79
C SER A 156 -20.16 -17.09 4.94
N GLU A 157 -21.37 -17.60 4.86
CA GLU A 157 -22.30 -17.61 5.99
C GLU A 157 -22.05 -18.86 6.84
N ILE A 158 -21.85 -18.65 8.14
CA ILE A 158 -21.53 -19.71 9.09
C ILE A 158 -22.52 -19.63 10.27
N GLU A 159 -23.17 -20.77 10.58
CA GLU A 159 -24.14 -20.86 11.70
C GLU A 159 -23.42 -20.78 13.06
N ASP A 160 -22.33 -21.53 13.26
CA ASP A 160 -21.52 -21.51 14.48
C ASP A 160 -20.26 -20.67 14.28
N LYS A 161 -20.40 -19.38 14.54
CA LYS A 161 -19.29 -18.42 14.39
C LYS A 161 -18.17 -18.65 15.40
N ALA A 162 -18.49 -19.13 16.61
CA ALA A 162 -17.50 -19.36 17.66
C ALA A 162 -16.58 -20.52 17.29
N ALA A 163 -17.14 -21.66 16.87
CA ALA A 163 -16.35 -22.79 16.40
C ALA A 163 -15.49 -22.45 15.17
N ALA A 164 -15.99 -21.61 14.25
CA ALA A 164 -15.23 -21.20 13.10
C ALA A 164 -14.04 -20.28 13.46
N VAL A 165 -14.20 -19.39 14.44
CA VAL A 165 -13.11 -18.54 14.96
C VAL A 165 -12.06 -19.39 15.67
N ASP A 166 -12.47 -20.33 16.51
CA ASP A 166 -11.57 -21.25 17.21
C ASP A 166 -10.75 -22.10 16.22
N LEU A 167 -11.38 -22.55 15.13
CA LEU A 167 -10.70 -23.28 14.07
C LEU A 167 -9.69 -22.40 13.32
N SER A 168 -10.03 -21.15 13.07
CA SER A 168 -9.15 -20.17 12.42
C SER A 168 -7.90 -19.88 13.25
N LEU A 169 -8.04 -19.77 14.56
CA LEU A 169 -6.93 -19.49 15.49
C LEU A 169 -5.90 -20.63 15.59
N ILE A 170 -6.26 -21.86 15.20
CA ILE A 170 -5.33 -22.99 15.17
C ILE A 170 -4.30 -22.84 14.02
N HIS A 171 -4.59 -22.04 13.00
CA HIS A 171 -3.79 -21.91 11.79
C HIS A 171 -3.03 -20.56 11.70
N ILE A 172 -3.12 -19.72 12.73
CA ILE A 172 -2.38 -18.47 12.87
C ILE A 172 -1.20 -18.66 13.84
#